data_d2ff3789a20def1656eb759b964b45cd
#
_entry.id   d2ff3789a20def1656eb759b964b45cd
#
_cell.length_a   1.000
_cell.length_b   1.000
_cell.length_c   1.000
_cell.angle_alpha   90.00
_cell.angle_beta   90.00
_cell.angle_gamma   90.00
#
_symmetry.space_group_name_H-M   'P 1'
#
loop_
_entity.id
_entity.type
_entity.pdbx_description
1 polymer ?
#
loop_
_entity_poly.entity_id
_entity_poly.type
_entity_poly.pdbx_seq_one_letter_code
_entity_poly.pdbx_strand_id
1 'polypeptide(L)'
;LFRSVWQCRRTAELVDRLRADGLEEHIRAATGLVPDAYFSATKIKWVLDHVEGAREKARRGEILFGTVDAWLLWKLTGRAVHATDVTNASRTMLFDIHALDWDDTLLSALDIPRAMLPQVRPSSEVYGYTDIQGVRIPIAGMAGDQQAALFGQGCFSPGDAKNTYGTGCFLLMNTGDKPCASRNGLLTTVAVGLDGGVQYALEGSVFVGGAVIQWLRDELRFFPESRDAEYYAQKVPEIGRASC
;
A
#
# COMPACT_ATOMS: atom_id res chain seq x y z
N LEU A 1 -20.24 -5.69 -3.06
CA LEU A 1 -18.90 -5.32 -2.63
C LEU A 1 -17.87 -6.17 -3.38
N PHE A 2 -17.02 -5.57 -4.21
CA PHE A 2 -15.88 -6.24 -4.83
C PHE A 2 -14.65 -6.05 -3.94
N ARG A 3 -13.90 -7.13 -3.68
CA ARG A 3 -12.67 -7.09 -2.89
C ARG A 3 -11.53 -7.74 -3.67
N SER A 4 -10.34 -7.15 -3.57
CA SER A 4 -9.11 -7.68 -4.13
C SER A 4 -7.99 -7.53 -3.10
N VAL A 5 -6.99 -8.41 -3.17
CA VAL A 5 -5.83 -8.40 -2.27
C VAL A 5 -4.56 -8.05 -3.04
N TRP A 6 -3.52 -7.61 -2.32
CA TRP A 6 -2.24 -7.21 -2.92
C TRP A 6 -1.57 -8.33 -3.73
N GLN A 7 -1.73 -9.59 -3.34
CA GLN A 7 -1.18 -10.77 -4.01
C GLN A 7 -1.88 -11.10 -5.35
N CYS A 8 -3.03 -10.48 -5.66
CA CYS A 8 -3.79 -10.78 -6.86
C CYS A 8 -3.08 -10.26 -8.11
N ARG A 9 -2.67 -11.16 -9.01
CA ARG A 9 -1.92 -10.87 -10.24
C ARG A 9 -2.79 -10.77 -11.51
N ARG A 10 -4.13 -10.77 -11.39
CA ARG A 10 -5.06 -10.76 -12.55
C ARG A 10 -4.89 -9.58 -13.50
N THR A 11 -4.26 -8.51 -13.05
CA THR A 11 -4.05 -7.28 -13.82
C THR A 11 -2.62 -7.14 -14.35
N ALA A 12 -1.83 -8.22 -14.36
CA ALA A 12 -0.45 -8.18 -14.85
C ALA A 12 -0.37 -7.68 -16.31
N GLU A 13 -1.27 -8.14 -17.19
CA GLU A 13 -1.33 -7.68 -18.59
C GLU A 13 -1.65 -6.19 -18.72
N LEU A 14 -2.45 -5.61 -17.80
CA LEU A 14 -2.69 -4.16 -17.78
C LEU A 14 -1.41 -3.40 -17.42
N VAL A 15 -0.61 -3.95 -16.51
CA VAL A 15 0.70 -3.37 -16.15
C VAL A 15 1.63 -3.35 -17.35
N ASP A 16 1.68 -4.44 -18.12
CA ASP A 16 2.52 -4.52 -19.32
C ASP A 16 2.08 -3.51 -20.39
N ARG A 17 0.77 -3.28 -20.52
CA ARG A 17 0.23 -2.23 -21.38
C ARG A 17 0.65 -0.84 -20.92
N LEU A 18 0.56 -0.53 -19.62
CA LEU A 18 1.00 0.78 -19.09
C LEU A 18 2.48 1.06 -19.41
N ARG A 19 3.34 0.03 -19.37
CA ARG A 19 4.73 0.14 -19.80
C ARG A 19 4.86 0.39 -21.29
N ALA A 20 4.14 -0.39 -22.10
CA ALA A 20 4.14 -0.24 -23.56
C ALA A 20 3.62 1.13 -24.01
N ASP A 21 2.66 1.70 -23.29
CA ASP A 21 2.10 3.03 -23.52
C ASP A 21 3.02 4.17 -23.02
N GLY A 22 4.20 3.84 -22.45
CA GLY A 22 5.21 4.81 -22.01
C GLY A 22 4.89 5.50 -20.67
N LEU A 23 3.94 4.97 -19.89
CA LEU A 23 3.53 5.57 -18.62
C LEU A 23 4.44 5.23 -17.42
N GLU A 24 5.41 4.32 -17.59
CA GLU A 24 6.26 3.87 -16.48
C GLU A 24 7.05 5.02 -15.84
N GLU A 25 7.62 5.90 -16.65
CA GLU A 25 8.41 7.04 -16.15
C GLU A 25 7.52 8.00 -15.36
N HIS A 26 6.33 8.32 -15.86
CA HIS A 26 5.37 9.18 -15.16
C HIS A 26 4.90 8.54 -13.85
N ILE A 27 4.56 7.24 -13.85
CA ILE A 27 4.17 6.51 -12.63
C ILE A 27 5.29 6.60 -11.58
N ARG A 28 6.53 6.35 -11.97
CA ARG A 28 7.68 6.44 -11.05
C ARG A 28 7.87 7.85 -10.51
N ALA A 29 7.80 8.85 -11.37
CA ALA A 29 8.02 10.25 -10.99
C ALA A 29 6.91 10.76 -10.07
N ALA A 30 5.64 10.58 -10.44
CA ALA A 30 4.51 11.13 -9.70
C ALA A 30 4.20 10.34 -8.42
N THR A 31 4.27 9.00 -8.48
CA THR A 31 3.79 8.16 -7.36
C THR A 31 4.89 7.56 -6.49
N GLY A 32 6.15 7.61 -6.95
CA GLY A 32 7.27 6.94 -6.29
C GLY A 32 7.25 5.41 -6.44
N LEU A 33 6.27 4.85 -7.13
CA LEU A 33 6.04 3.42 -7.28
C LEU A 33 6.51 2.93 -8.66
N VAL A 34 6.60 1.62 -8.80
CA VAL A 34 6.77 0.96 -10.10
C VAL A 34 5.42 0.47 -10.62
N PRO A 35 5.21 0.35 -11.94
CA PRO A 35 4.02 -0.30 -12.46
C PRO A 35 3.96 -1.76 -12.01
N ASP A 36 3.01 -2.10 -11.14
CA ASP A 36 2.80 -3.46 -10.67
C ASP A 36 1.32 -3.72 -10.34
N ALA A 37 0.89 -4.97 -10.56
CA ALA A 37 -0.45 -5.45 -10.20
C ALA A 37 -0.69 -5.49 -8.68
N TYR A 38 0.33 -5.29 -7.88
CA TYR A 38 0.26 -5.13 -6.43
C TYR A 38 -0.65 -3.96 -6.04
N PHE A 39 -0.52 -2.83 -6.72
CA PHE A 39 -1.21 -1.57 -6.40
C PHE A 39 -2.67 -1.54 -6.89
N SER A 40 -3.43 -0.55 -6.41
CA SER A 40 -4.89 -0.50 -6.60
C SER A 40 -5.30 -0.09 -8.01
N ALA A 41 -4.55 0.77 -8.70
CA ALA A 41 -4.95 1.43 -9.95
C ALA A 41 -5.45 0.45 -11.02
N THR A 42 -4.64 -0.57 -11.34
CA THR A 42 -5.01 -1.55 -12.36
C THR A 42 -6.19 -2.43 -11.94
N LYS A 43 -6.35 -2.66 -10.63
CA LYS A 43 -7.49 -3.41 -10.08
C LYS A 43 -8.80 -2.64 -10.18
N ILE A 44 -8.76 -1.32 -9.94
CA ILE A 44 -9.92 -0.44 -10.12
C ILE A 44 -10.33 -0.46 -11.58
N LYS A 45 -9.38 -0.22 -12.50
CA LYS A 45 -9.64 -0.28 -13.94
C LYS A 45 -10.25 -1.62 -14.32
N TRP A 46 -9.69 -2.73 -13.86
CA TRP A 46 -10.21 -4.06 -14.18
C TRP A 46 -11.69 -4.22 -13.74
N VAL A 47 -12.05 -3.76 -12.54
CA VAL A 47 -13.46 -3.80 -12.08
C VAL A 47 -14.36 -2.94 -12.97
N LEU A 48 -13.93 -1.72 -13.31
CA LEU A 48 -14.69 -0.81 -14.14
C LEU A 48 -14.89 -1.35 -15.57
N ASP A 49 -13.94 -2.14 -16.08
CA ASP A 49 -14.00 -2.73 -17.43
C ASP A 49 -14.84 -4.03 -17.47
N HIS A 50 -14.92 -4.78 -16.36
CA HIS A 50 -15.54 -6.12 -16.36
C HIS A 50 -16.89 -6.20 -15.64
N VAL A 51 -17.26 -5.17 -14.88
CA VAL A 51 -18.56 -5.13 -14.20
C VAL A 51 -19.48 -4.20 -14.97
N GLU A 52 -20.55 -4.75 -15.52
CA GLU A 52 -21.53 -4.02 -16.33
C GLU A 52 -22.09 -2.79 -15.58
N GLY A 53 -22.06 -1.64 -16.26
CA GLY A 53 -22.53 -0.36 -15.73
C GLY A 53 -21.71 0.23 -14.59
N ALA A 54 -20.59 -0.42 -14.19
CA ALA A 54 -19.77 0.08 -13.06
C ALA A 54 -19.16 1.44 -13.37
N ARG A 55 -18.67 1.65 -14.58
CA ARG A 55 -18.00 2.90 -14.98
C ARG A 55 -18.94 4.09 -14.97
N GLU A 56 -20.14 3.94 -15.51
CA GLU A 56 -21.17 4.99 -15.53
C GLU A 56 -21.63 5.32 -14.09
N LYS A 57 -21.81 4.31 -13.25
CA LYS A 57 -22.13 4.50 -11.83
C LYS A 57 -20.99 5.20 -11.09
N ALA A 58 -19.74 4.85 -11.39
CA ALA A 58 -18.58 5.51 -10.80
C ALA A 58 -18.49 6.99 -11.22
N ARG A 59 -18.77 7.31 -12.51
CA ARG A 59 -18.84 8.70 -12.98
C ARG A 59 -19.91 9.53 -12.29
N ARG A 60 -21.02 8.91 -11.90
CA ARG A 60 -22.09 9.56 -11.11
C ARG A 60 -21.86 9.56 -9.60
N GLY A 61 -20.73 8.99 -9.12
CA GLY A 61 -20.45 8.88 -7.70
C GLY A 61 -21.29 7.85 -6.93
N GLU A 62 -21.98 6.95 -7.65
CA GLU A 62 -22.81 5.90 -7.05
C GLU A 62 -21.99 4.68 -6.61
N ILE A 63 -20.79 4.54 -7.14
CA ILE A 63 -19.78 3.55 -6.74
C ILE A 63 -18.56 4.28 -6.23
N LEU A 64 -18.13 3.93 -5.04
CA LEU A 64 -16.97 4.49 -4.39
C LEU A 64 -15.84 3.46 -4.34
N PHE A 65 -14.61 3.93 -4.50
CA PHE A 65 -13.38 3.18 -4.22
C PHE A 65 -12.88 3.50 -2.82
N GLY A 66 -12.29 2.54 -2.17
CA GLY A 66 -11.55 2.75 -0.92
C GLY A 66 -10.56 1.63 -0.68
N THR A 67 -9.41 1.99 -0.14
CA THR A 67 -8.54 1.09 0.60
C THR A 67 -9.23 0.64 1.88
N VAL A 68 -8.66 -0.30 2.62
CA VAL A 68 -9.33 -0.88 3.81
C VAL A 68 -9.66 0.18 4.86
N ASP A 69 -8.77 1.15 5.04
CA ASP A 69 -8.94 2.30 5.93
C ASP A 69 -10.15 3.16 5.56
N ALA A 70 -10.27 3.56 4.29
CA ALA A 70 -11.40 4.34 3.80
C ALA A 70 -12.72 3.59 3.99
N TRP A 71 -12.74 2.27 3.75
CA TRP A 71 -13.92 1.44 3.99
C TRP A 71 -14.27 1.35 5.48
N LEU A 72 -13.29 1.19 6.36
CA LEU A 72 -13.50 1.18 7.81
C LEU A 72 -14.04 2.52 8.31
N LEU A 73 -13.41 3.62 7.89
CA LEU A 73 -13.89 4.98 8.22
C LEU A 73 -15.34 5.18 7.79
N TRP A 74 -15.65 4.82 6.54
CA TRP A 74 -17.00 4.94 6.00
C TRP A 74 -18.03 4.12 6.80
N LYS A 75 -17.65 2.91 7.24
CA LYS A 75 -18.52 2.07 8.10
C LYS A 75 -18.67 2.65 9.50
N LEU A 76 -17.57 3.05 10.13
CA LEU A 76 -17.57 3.56 11.50
C LEU A 76 -18.29 4.91 11.63
N THR A 77 -18.29 5.72 10.58
CA THR A 77 -19.02 7.01 10.54
C THR A 77 -20.47 6.88 10.05
N GLY A 78 -21.00 5.66 9.94
CA GLY A 78 -22.35 5.46 9.43
C GLY A 78 -22.54 5.86 7.97
N ARG A 79 -21.46 5.79 7.16
CA ARG A 79 -21.37 6.17 5.74
C ARG A 79 -21.34 7.69 5.49
N ALA A 80 -21.00 8.48 6.50
CA ALA A 80 -20.95 9.93 6.39
C ALA A 80 -19.63 10.44 5.80
N VAL A 81 -18.51 9.72 6.01
CA VAL A 81 -17.18 10.18 5.59
C VAL A 81 -16.53 9.16 4.66
N HIS A 82 -16.21 9.62 3.45
CA HIS A 82 -15.45 8.88 2.45
C HIS A 82 -14.08 9.56 2.27
N ALA A 83 -13.11 9.16 3.07
CA ALA A 83 -11.77 9.71 3.06
C ALA A 83 -10.73 8.61 3.30
N THR A 84 -9.49 8.90 2.93
CA THR A 84 -8.28 8.11 3.17
C THR A 84 -7.17 9.05 3.63
N ASP A 85 -6.08 8.50 4.15
CA ASP A 85 -4.91 9.30 4.46
C ASP A 85 -3.87 9.28 3.34
N VAL A 86 -2.92 10.22 3.41
CA VAL A 86 -1.83 10.35 2.42
C VAL A 86 -0.98 9.07 2.29
N THR A 87 -0.80 8.31 3.38
CA THR A 87 0.03 7.10 3.35
C THR A 87 -0.67 5.96 2.62
N ASN A 88 -1.97 5.73 2.85
CA ASN A 88 -2.75 4.75 2.10
C ASN A 88 -2.97 5.19 0.65
N ALA A 89 -3.24 6.47 0.39
CA ALA A 89 -3.37 7.01 -0.96
C ALA A 89 -2.10 6.75 -1.78
N SER A 90 -0.92 6.94 -1.20
CA SER A 90 0.37 6.70 -1.86
C SER A 90 0.59 5.24 -2.31
N ARG A 91 -0.21 4.28 -1.81
CA ARG A 91 -0.13 2.86 -2.21
C ARG A 91 -1.05 2.49 -3.36
N THR A 92 -1.75 3.45 -3.95
CA THR A 92 -2.76 3.19 -5.00
C THR A 92 -2.21 3.17 -6.42
N MET A 93 -1.03 3.76 -6.65
CA MET A 93 -0.48 4.07 -7.98
C MET A 93 -1.37 5.07 -8.77
N LEU A 94 -2.09 5.93 -8.04
CA LEU A 94 -2.93 7.01 -8.58
C LEU A 94 -2.67 8.35 -7.90
N PHE A 95 -1.80 8.37 -6.90
CA PHE A 95 -1.57 9.51 -6.02
C PHE A 95 -0.22 10.15 -6.30
N ASP A 96 -0.22 11.45 -6.60
CA ASP A 96 1.00 12.24 -6.74
C ASP A 96 1.54 12.57 -5.35
N ILE A 97 2.71 12.00 -5.02
CA ILE A 97 3.35 12.19 -3.71
C ILE A 97 3.95 13.58 -3.53
N HIS A 98 4.09 14.38 -4.57
CA HIS A 98 4.60 15.75 -4.53
C HIS A 98 3.45 16.76 -4.36
N ALA A 99 2.35 16.58 -5.11
CA ALA A 99 1.16 17.39 -5.00
C ALA A 99 0.28 17.02 -3.80
N LEU A 100 0.46 15.81 -3.25
CA LEU A 100 -0.37 15.22 -2.20
C LEU A 100 -1.86 15.15 -2.58
N ASP A 101 -2.13 14.83 -3.84
CA ASP A 101 -3.47 14.65 -4.40
C ASP A 101 -3.47 13.56 -5.49
N TRP A 102 -4.65 13.20 -5.96
CA TRP A 102 -4.81 12.25 -7.06
C TRP A 102 -4.24 12.81 -8.37
N ASP A 103 -3.46 11.99 -9.09
CA ASP A 103 -2.84 12.34 -10.37
C ASP A 103 -3.84 12.25 -11.52
N ASP A 104 -4.24 13.39 -12.09
CA ASP A 104 -5.24 13.45 -13.15
C ASP A 104 -4.75 12.81 -14.46
N THR A 105 -3.44 12.75 -14.70
CA THR A 105 -2.86 12.06 -15.88
C THR A 105 -3.09 10.56 -15.77
N LEU A 106 -2.81 9.98 -14.60
CA LEU A 106 -3.04 8.55 -14.34
C LEU A 106 -4.52 8.21 -14.30
N LEU A 107 -5.36 9.06 -13.71
CA LEU A 107 -6.81 8.89 -13.73
C LEU A 107 -7.35 8.87 -15.15
N SER A 108 -6.89 9.80 -15.98
CA SER A 108 -7.28 9.89 -17.39
C SER A 108 -6.81 8.67 -18.19
N ALA A 109 -5.53 8.29 -18.06
CA ALA A 109 -4.95 7.16 -18.79
C ALA A 109 -5.63 5.82 -18.45
N LEU A 110 -6.08 5.67 -17.20
CA LEU A 110 -6.78 4.46 -16.75
C LEU A 110 -8.31 4.57 -16.87
N ASP A 111 -8.83 5.71 -17.29
CA ASP A 111 -10.28 6.04 -17.34
C ASP A 111 -10.96 5.74 -15.99
N ILE A 112 -10.34 6.24 -14.90
CA ILE A 112 -10.85 6.13 -13.53
C ILE A 112 -11.52 7.45 -13.16
N PRO A 113 -12.83 7.49 -12.91
CA PRO A 113 -13.53 8.71 -12.52
C PRO A 113 -13.07 9.21 -11.15
N ARG A 114 -12.62 10.47 -11.06
CA ARG A 114 -12.22 11.10 -9.79
C ARG A 114 -13.34 11.09 -8.75
N ALA A 115 -14.60 11.14 -9.21
CA ALA A 115 -15.80 11.15 -8.33
C ALA A 115 -15.93 9.89 -7.46
N MET A 116 -15.27 8.78 -7.81
CA MET A 116 -15.31 7.56 -7.00
C MET A 116 -14.20 7.48 -5.96
N LEU A 117 -13.22 8.39 -5.98
CA LEU A 117 -12.06 8.34 -5.10
C LEU A 117 -12.34 9.04 -3.77
N PRO A 118 -11.75 8.57 -2.65
CA PRO A 118 -11.91 9.21 -1.35
C PRO A 118 -11.17 10.54 -1.29
N GLN A 119 -11.65 11.44 -0.43
CA GLN A 119 -10.89 12.64 -0.08
C GLN A 119 -9.60 12.22 0.62
N VAL A 120 -8.46 12.76 0.17
CA VAL A 120 -7.17 12.53 0.82
C VAL A 120 -6.97 13.55 1.93
N ARG A 121 -6.55 13.10 3.11
CA ARG A 121 -6.40 13.91 4.32
C ARG A 121 -5.10 13.54 5.06
N PRO A 122 -4.60 14.40 5.98
CA PRO A 122 -3.44 14.06 6.81
C PRO A 122 -3.67 12.80 7.65
N SER A 123 -2.60 12.05 7.94
CA SER A 123 -2.67 10.82 8.76
C SER A 123 -3.13 11.08 10.19
N SER A 124 -2.85 12.26 10.74
CA SER A 124 -3.26 12.70 12.09
C SER A 124 -4.25 13.85 12.00
N GLU A 125 -5.53 13.51 11.98
CA GLU A 125 -6.65 14.46 11.89
C GLU A 125 -7.92 13.79 12.39
N VAL A 126 -8.87 14.56 12.93
CA VAL A 126 -10.19 14.03 13.30
C VAL A 126 -11.02 13.87 12.02
N TYR A 127 -11.09 12.66 11.49
CA TYR A 127 -11.84 12.30 10.28
C TYR A 127 -13.34 12.31 10.51
N GLY A 128 -13.78 11.99 11.71
CA GLY A 128 -15.16 11.87 12.09
C GLY A 128 -15.31 11.22 13.47
N TYR A 129 -16.49 10.76 13.76
CA TYR A 129 -16.81 10.13 15.04
C TYR A 129 -17.56 8.82 14.82
N THR A 130 -17.34 7.90 15.74
CA THR A 130 -18.12 6.66 15.85
C THR A 130 -18.76 6.59 17.23
N ASP A 131 -19.88 5.88 17.34
CA ASP A 131 -20.51 5.59 18.62
C ASP A 131 -20.27 4.12 18.98
N ILE A 132 -19.69 3.89 20.15
CA ILE A 132 -19.47 2.54 20.67
C ILE A 132 -20.11 2.50 22.07
N GLN A 133 -21.18 1.72 22.22
CA GLN A 133 -21.91 1.56 23.48
C GLN A 133 -22.37 2.90 24.10
N GLY A 134 -22.83 3.83 23.25
CA GLY A 134 -23.30 5.15 23.69
C GLY A 134 -22.16 6.17 23.95
N VAL A 135 -20.92 5.80 23.71
CA VAL A 135 -19.77 6.71 23.83
C VAL A 135 -19.34 7.19 22.47
N ARG A 136 -19.35 8.50 22.26
CA ARG A 136 -18.91 9.15 21.03
C ARG A 136 -17.39 9.26 21.02
N ILE A 137 -16.74 8.53 20.12
CA ILE A 137 -15.27 8.42 20.02
C ILE A 137 -14.81 9.07 18.72
N PRO A 138 -13.80 9.99 18.75
CA PRO A 138 -13.21 10.54 17.53
C PRO A 138 -12.34 9.50 16.82
N ILE A 139 -12.41 9.48 15.49
CA ILE A 139 -11.49 8.72 14.63
C ILE A 139 -10.42 9.71 14.20
N ALA A 140 -9.28 9.71 14.89
CA ALA A 140 -8.28 10.78 14.83
C ALA A 140 -6.93 10.37 14.23
N GLY A 141 -6.80 9.16 13.73
CA GLY A 141 -5.57 8.68 13.11
C GLY A 141 -5.84 7.58 12.09
N MET A 142 -5.12 7.62 11.00
CA MET A 142 -5.18 6.66 9.91
C MET A 142 -3.80 6.57 9.26
N ALA A 143 -3.30 5.36 9.04
CA ALA A 143 -2.03 5.15 8.34
C ALA A 143 -1.99 3.76 7.71
N GLY A 144 -1.24 3.62 6.61
CA GLY A 144 -0.90 2.32 6.05
C GLY A 144 -0.10 1.49 7.06
N ASP A 145 -0.24 0.17 7.04
CA ASP A 145 0.37 -0.74 8.03
C ASP A 145 1.89 -0.58 8.14
N GLN A 146 2.58 -0.44 7.01
CA GLN A 146 4.03 -0.29 6.97
C GLN A 146 4.47 1.10 7.48
N GLN A 147 3.72 2.15 7.16
CA GLN A 147 3.96 3.51 7.62
C GLN A 147 3.64 3.64 9.12
N ALA A 148 2.57 3.01 9.58
CA ALA A 148 2.24 2.91 11.00
C ALA A 148 3.35 2.18 11.78
N ALA A 149 3.92 1.11 11.20
CA ALA A 149 5.04 0.40 11.80
C ALA A 149 6.32 1.27 11.85
N LEU A 150 6.62 2.04 10.81
CA LEU A 150 7.75 2.97 10.79
C LEU A 150 7.61 4.01 11.92
N PHE A 151 6.43 4.61 12.03
CA PHE A 151 6.10 5.58 13.09
C PHE A 151 6.15 4.93 14.47
N GLY A 152 5.52 3.75 14.64
CA GLY A 152 5.46 3.03 15.91
C GLY A 152 6.80 2.51 16.41
N GLN A 153 7.78 2.32 15.52
CA GLN A 153 9.18 1.99 15.86
C GLN A 153 10.02 3.23 16.20
N GLY A 154 9.42 4.43 16.19
CA GLY A 154 10.14 5.67 16.53
C GLY A 154 11.09 6.15 15.43
N CYS A 155 10.89 5.75 14.20
CA CYS A 155 11.72 6.13 13.05
C CYS A 155 11.33 7.52 12.54
N PHE A 156 11.66 8.56 13.30
CA PHE A 156 11.24 9.95 13.04
C PHE A 156 12.27 10.80 12.30
N SER A 157 13.52 10.36 12.27
CA SER A 157 14.61 11.11 11.64
C SER A 157 15.07 10.48 10.33
N PRO A 158 15.57 11.28 9.38
CA PRO A 158 16.17 10.74 8.16
C PRO A 158 17.27 9.72 8.46
N GLY A 159 17.19 8.54 7.86
CA GLY A 159 18.09 7.42 8.09
C GLY A 159 17.58 6.39 9.10
N ASP A 160 16.58 6.72 9.93
CA ASP A 160 15.92 5.74 10.79
C ASP A 160 15.19 4.72 9.93
N ALA A 161 15.32 3.45 10.26
CA ALA A 161 14.75 2.38 9.46
C ALA A 161 14.13 1.29 10.34
N LYS A 162 13.08 0.67 9.82
CA LYS A 162 12.49 -0.55 10.38
C LYS A 162 12.44 -1.66 9.34
N ASN A 163 12.48 -2.89 9.77
CA ASN A 163 12.21 -4.05 8.91
C ASN A 163 11.16 -4.94 9.58
N THR A 164 10.06 -5.17 8.87
CA THR A 164 9.00 -6.08 9.30
C THR A 164 9.26 -7.45 8.68
N TYR A 165 9.45 -8.46 9.52
CA TYR A 165 9.58 -9.86 9.12
C TYR A 165 8.24 -10.57 9.37
N GLY A 166 7.56 -10.94 8.27
CA GLY A 166 6.30 -11.66 8.29
C GLY A 166 6.23 -12.64 7.13
N THR A 167 5.07 -12.80 6.50
CA THR A 167 4.90 -13.57 5.24
C THR A 167 5.90 -13.10 4.19
N GLY A 168 6.04 -11.76 4.04
CA GLY A 168 7.13 -11.08 3.35
C GLY A 168 8.01 -10.30 4.34
N CYS A 169 9.04 -9.63 3.81
CA CYS A 169 9.88 -8.71 4.57
C CYS A 169 9.76 -7.32 3.94
N PHE A 170 9.50 -6.29 4.78
CA PHE A 170 9.25 -4.93 4.34
C PHE A 170 10.14 -3.96 5.12
N LEU A 171 11.20 -3.52 4.46
CA LEU A 171 12.11 -2.51 4.97
C LEU A 171 11.60 -1.12 4.59
N LEU A 172 11.45 -0.23 5.55
CA LEU A 172 11.24 1.20 5.31
C LEU A 172 12.32 2.01 6.01
N MET A 173 12.83 3.02 5.30
CA MET A 173 13.78 3.98 5.83
C MET A 173 13.24 5.40 5.64
N ASN A 174 13.12 6.15 6.72
CA ASN A 174 12.72 7.54 6.68
C ASN A 174 13.73 8.39 5.90
N THR A 175 13.27 9.23 4.99
CA THR A 175 14.10 10.14 4.17
C THR A 175 13.86 11.62 4.47
N GLY A 176 13.00 11.93 5.46
CA GLY A 176 12.67 13.29 5.87
C GLY A 176 11.55 13.90 5.05
N ASP A 177 11.61 15.22 4.86
CA ASP A 177 10.58 16.05 4.25
C ASP A 177 10.59 16.07 2.72
N LYS A 178 11.49 15.33 2.08
CA LYS A 178 11.63 15.29 0.61
C LYS A 178 11.62 13.85 0.11
N PRO A 179 10.89 13.58 -0.99
CA PRO A 179 10.93 12.29 -1.63
C PRO A 179 12.33 12.02 -2.21
N CYS A 180 12.82 10.80 -2.03
CA CYS A 180 14.11 10.35 -2.50
C CYS A 180 13.92 9.29 -3.58
N ALA A 181 14.33 9.58 -4.81
CA ALA A 181 14.30 8.60 -5.90
C ALA A 181 15.44 7.59 -5.75
N SER A 182 15.10 6.31 -5.71
CA SER A 182 16.09 5.23 -5.67
C SER A 182 16.62 4.88 -7.05
N ARG A 183 17.95 4.70 -7.16
CA ARG A 183 18.61 4.15 -8.35
C ARG A 183 18.73 2.62 -8.31
N ASN A 184 18.33 2.00 -7.20
CA ASN A 184 18.51 0.56 -6.93
C ASN A 184 17.17 -0.19 -6.82
N GLY A 185 16.08 0.36 -7.40
CA GLY A 185 14.78 -0.32 -7.45
C GLY A 185 13.95 -0.24 -6.18
N LEU A 186 14.35 0.55 -5.17
CA LEU A 186 13.47 0.81 -4.03
C LEU A 186 12.32 1.74 -4.43
N LEU A 187 11.20 1.60 -3.75
CA LEU A 187 10.05 2.48 -3.91
C LEU A 187 10.21 3.72 -3.03
N THR A 188 9.59 4.82 -3.44
CA THR A 188 9.38 5.99 -2.59
C THR A 188 7.92 6.03 -2.16
N THR A 189 7.65 6.24 -0.88
CA THR A 189 6.29 6.30 -0.33
C THR A 189 6.16 7.46 0.64
N VAL A 190 4.92 7.92 0.86
CA VAL A 190 4.62 8.90 1.90
C VAL A 190 4.63 8.20 3.25
N ALA A 191 5.24 8.80 4.25
CA ALA A 191 5.27 8.38 5.64
C ALA A 191 4.53 9.37 6.54
N VAL A 192 4.17 8.92 7.74
CA VAL A 192 3.53 9.77 8.74
C VAL A 192 4.56 10.77 9.26
N GLY A 193 4.28 12.06 9.09
CA GLY A 193 5.04 13.13 9.70
C GLY A 193 4.55 13.48 11.10
N LEU A 194 5.43 14.07 11.90
CA LEU A 194 5.05 14.73 13.15
C LEU A 194 4.29 16.03 12.82
N ASP A 195 3.50 16.53 13.75
CA ASP A 195 2.79 17.82 13.66
C ASP A 195 1.85 17.96 12.44
N GLY A 196 1.30 16.85 11.96
CA GLY A 196 0.34 16.82 10.84
C GLY A 196 0.96 17.01 9.46
N GLY A 197 2.27 17.13 9.36
CA GLY A 197 3.01 17.16 8.09
C GLY A 197 3.15 15.76 7.48
N VAL A 198 3.80 15.69 6.31
CA VAL A 198 4.19 14.43 5.69
C VAL A 198 5.70 14.28 5.76
N GLN A 199 6.14 13.04 5.86
CA GLN A 199 7.50 12.64 5.59
C GLN A 199 7.51 11.62 4.46
N TYR A 200 8.69 11.26 4.00
CA TYR A 200 8.85 10.27 2.94
C TYR A 200 9.72 9.11 3.44
N ALA A 201 9.59 7.98 2.79
CA ALA A 201 10.42 6.82 3.07
C ALA A 201 10.79 6.09 1.79
N LEU A 202 11.99 5.50 1.78
CA LEU A 202 12.36 4.46 0.83
C LEU A 202 11.85 3.11 1.33
N GLU A 203 11.33 2.31 0.42
CA GLU A 203 10.79 0.98 0.73
C GLU A 203 11.45 -0.10 -0.13
N GLY A 204 11.93 -1.15 0.55
CA GLY A 204 12.34 -2.41 -0.06
C GLY A 204 11.40 -3.53 0.37
N SER A 205 10.88 -4.29 -0.61
CA SER A 205 9.90 -5.35 -0.35
C SER A 205 10.41 -6.68 -0.86
N VAL A 206 10.41 -7.69 0.02
CA VAL A 206 10.62 -9.09 -0.30
C VAL A 206 9.31 -9.81 -0.03
N PHE A 207 8.59 -10.22 -1.08
CA PHE A 207 7.23 -10.75 -0.95
C PHE A 207 7.15 -12.15 -0.34
N VAL A 208 8.27 -12.88 -0.34
CA VAL A 208 8.36 -14.25 0.17
C VAL A 208 9.46 -14.30 1.24
N GLY A 209 9.08 -14.08 2.49
CA GLY A 209 9.96 -14.14 3.66
C GLY A 209 9.60 -15.37 4.53
N GLY A 210 8.87 -15.17 5.61
CA GLY A 210 8.38 -16.26 6.48
C GLY A 210 7.49 -17.28 5.76
N ALA A 211 6.91 -16.92 4.61
CA ALA A 211 6.16 -17.85 3.77
C ALA A 211 7.00 -19.04 3.31
N VAL A 212 8.33 -18.90 3.16
CA VAL A 212 9.23 -20.04 2.85
C VAL A 212 9.20 -21.04 3.99
N ILE A 213 9.29 -20.58 5.22
CA ILE A 213 9.27 -21.46 6.41
C ILE A 213 7.93 -22.19 6.53
N GLN A 214 6.82 -21.49 6.24
CA GLN A 214 5.50 -22.14 6.19
C GLN A 214 5.44 -23.20 5.10
N TRP A 215 5.91 -22.90 3.91
CA TRP A 215 5.93 -23.83 2.79
C TRP A 215 6.79 -25.08 3.09
N LEU A 216 7.99 -24.88 3.68
CA LEU A 216 8.84 -25.98 4.11
C LEU A 216 8.15 -26.89 5.16
N ARG A 217 7.38 -26.29 6.06
CA ARG A 217 6.63 -27.00 7.09
C ARG A 217 5.39 -27.69 6.51
N ASP A 218 4.53 -26.95 5.82
CA ASP A 218 3.16 -27.38 5.49
C ASP A 218 3.12 -28.23 4.22
N GLU A 219 3.90 -27.89 3.20
CA GLU A 219 3.91 -28.55 1.91
C GLU A 219 5.02 -29.62 1.83
N LEU A 220 6.26 -29.27 2.16
CA LEU A 220 7.38 -30.21 2.10
C LEU A 220 7.52 -31.05 3.37
N ARG A 221 6.89 -30.65 4.49
CA ARG A 221 6.89 -31.39 5.76
C ARG A 221 8.28 -31.72 6.28
N PHE A 222 9.24 -30.82 6.11
CA PHE A 222 10.62 -31.00 6.57
C PHE A 222 10.73 -30.96 8.09
N PHE A 223 9.82 -30.27 8.75
CA PHE A 223 9.73 -30.16 10.21
C PHE A 223 8.27 -29.89 10.63
N PRO A 224 7.87 -30.31 11.84
CA PRO A 224 6.50 -30.16 12.33
C PRO A 224 6.15 -28.73 12.76
N GLU A 225 7.12 -27.95 13.26
CA GLU A 225 6.90 -26.61 13.76
C GLU A 225 7.89 -25.62 13.16
N SER A 226 7.44 -24.36 12.92
CA SER A 226 8.29 -23.33 12.28
C SER A 226 9.57 -23.02 13.07
N ARG A 227 9.53 -23.14 14.41
CA ARG A 227 10.71 -22.96 15.29
C ARG A 227 11.80 -24.01 15.05
N ASP A 228 11.44 -25.18 14.55
CA ASP A 228 12.41 -26.25 14.30
C ASP A 228 13.35 -25.91 13.14
N ALA A 229 12.95 -24.96 12.27
CA ALA A 229 13.80 -24.50 11.18
C ALA A 229 15.14 -23.95 11.70
N GLU A 230 15.13 -23.17 12.80
CA GLU A 230 16.34 -22.66 13.43
C GLU A 230 17.22 -23.80 13.96
N TYR A 231 16.64 -24.78 14.63
CA TYR A 231 17.38 -25.94 15.14
C TYR A 231 18.09 -26.72 14.03
N TYR A 232 17.43 -26.92 12.88
CA TYR A 232 18.06 -27.60 11.75
C TYR A 232 19.12 -26.73 11.07
N ALA A 233 18.88 -25.43 10.93
CA ALA A 233 19.82 -24.49 10.34
C ALA A 233 21.13 -24.42 11.16
N GLN A 234 21.07 -24.45 12.49
CA GLN A 234 22.24 -24.45 13.38
C GLN A 234 23.11 -25.69 13.25
N LYS A 235 22.59 -26.80 12.75
CA LYS A 235 23.35 -28.04 12.57
C LYS A 235 24.18 -28.06 11.28
N VAL A 236 23.97 -27.11 10.39
CA VAL A 236 24.72 -26.98 9.14
C VAL A 236 25.82 -25.96 9.33
N PRO A 237 27.11 -26.35 9.35
CA PRO A 237 28.20 -25.46 9.68
C PRO A 237 28.40 -24.33 8.66
N GLU A 238 27.99 -24.53 7.42
CA GLU A 238 28.02 -23.52 6.37
C GLU A 238 26.93 -23.79 5.34
N ILE A 239 26.07 -22.81 5.15
CA ILE A 239 25.11 -22.83 4.04
C ILE A 239 25.82 -22.25 2.84
N GLY A 240 26.21 -23.09 1.87
CA GLY A 240 26.75 -22.64 0.61
C GLY A 240 25.81 -21.61 -0.02
N ARG A 241 26.31 -20.42 -0.34
CA ARG A 241 25.55 -19.47 -1.17
C ARG A 241 25.38 -20.12 -2.54
N ALA A 242 24.15 -20.41 -2.93
CA ALA A 242 23.85 -20.62 -4.32
C ALA A 242 24.12 -19.28 -5.03
N SER A 243 25.25 -19.17 -5.70
CA SER A 243 25.48 -18.10 -6.66
C SER A 243 24.71 -18.44 -7.92
N CYS A 244 23.63 -17.74 -8.15
CA CYS A 244 22.98 -17.71 -9.46
C CYS A 244 23.71 -16.70 -10.34
#